data_65cd88491f14bad7e1a3f4229ab6ca74
#
_entry.id   65cd88491f14bad7e1a3f4229ab6ca74
#
_cell.length_a   1.000
_cell.length_b   1.000
_cell.length_c   1.000
_cell.angle_alpha   90.00
_cell.angle_beta   90.00
_cell.angle_gamma   90.00
#
_symmetry.space_group_name_H-M   'P 1'
#
loop_
_entity.id
_entity.type
_entity.pdbx_description
1 polymer ?
#
loop_
_entity_poly.entity_id
_entity_poly.type
_entity_poly.pdbx_seq_one_letter_code
_entity_poly.pdbx_strand_id
1 'polypeptide(L)'
;MNARVLVVDDSATVRKVVQAILSGSGYAVVASGDGQDALQLLERESVDLVLLDFVMPRMNGYQFCRELRAREGVRDLPVVLMSAKAERIRDQFLRQTGAVDAITKPFDPRALVAVVEGALQRMAEGRAPQVPAAEDMPEEELLSMTSDSVPPSSLLVPGPTAHAELAQALVDAIGADLASALQDGRGHADRLRGVIEAALASKGMPALLQRLRWSLAPGSEEALVGDVESIPIGEIMQLLQMQRQTGILEVSNGKIVALIHLRDGLVDLAQCRHGDPELLLGRYFLERQLLSAQDLEIAVRDAETRGELLGARLVGLGLVTQQDLTAALARQTSEIIYEALRWKRGCFLLRRDVRTPEAENAALALPIASIVMEGFRRVDEWRMIEETIRFEEVLLRDDVAISALKTEQLTAQEHAVLAEIDGKRRVREIIEQSHQSSFDICKTFYRLLKSRLVRRKAA
;
A
#
# COMPACT_ATOMS: atom_id res chain seq x y z
N MET A 1 12.03 37.48 2.64
CA MET A 1 11.17 37.04 3.78
C MET A 1 10.82 35.60 3.51
N ASN A 2 11.02 34.70 4.47
CA ASN A 2 10.64 33.28 4.27
C ASN A 2 9.11 33.19 4.35
N ALA A 3 8.45 32.81 3.27
CA ALA A 3 7.00 32.62 3.27
C ALA A 3 6.62 31.53 4.28
N ARG A 4 5.48 31.74 4.96
CA ARG A 4 4.93 30.83 5.96
C ARG A 4 3.82 29.99 5.37
N VAL A 5 3.98 28.67 5.42
CA VAL A 5 3.05 27.69 4.87
C VAL A 5 2.33 26.94 6.00
N LEU A 6 1.00 26.93 5.97
CA LEU A 6 0.17 26.10 6.84
C LEU A 6 -0.08 24.76 6.16
N VAL A 7 0.27 23.67 6.83
CA VAL A 7 -0.01 22.30 6.39
C VAL A 7 -1.16 21.72 7.20
N VAL A 8 -2.25 21.38 6.53
CA VAL A 8 -3.46 20.80 7.14
C VAL A 8 -3.66 19.41 6.57
N ASP A 9 -3.50 18.40 7.41
CA ASP A 9 -3.55 16.99 7.01
C ASP A 9 -3.78 16.16 8.27
N ASP A 10 -4.65 15.16 8.27
CA ASP A 10 -4.93 14.35 9.45
C ASP A 10 -3.77 13.39 9.77
N SER A 11 -3.00 12.98 8.78
CA SER A 11 -1.80 12.16 8.96
C SER A 11 -0.63 12.93 9.56
N ALA A 12 -0.25 12.60 10.79
CA ALA A 12 0.92 13.18 11.44
C ALA A 12 2.22 12.94 10.65
N THR A 13 2.29 11.83 9.93
CA THR A 13 3.43 11.46 9.08
C THR A 13 3.53 12.39 7.89
N VAL A 14 2.42 12.62 7.17
CA VAL A 14 2.40 13.56 6.02
C VAL A 14 2.78 14.97 6.47
N ARG A 15 2.23 15.44 7.60
CA ARG A 15 2.60 16.76 8.15
C ARG A 15 4.10 16.89 8.41
N LYS A 16 4.72 15.89 9.07
CA LYS A 16 6.18 15.88 9.34
C LYS A 16 7.00 15.85 8.06
N VAL A 17 6.58 15.07 7.09
CA VAL A 17 7.24 14.94 5.78
C VAL A 17 7.19 16.27 5.02
N VAL A 18 6.02 16.86 4.87
CA VAL A 18 5.83 18.16 4.21
C VAL A 18 6.61 19.24 4.93
N GLN A 19 6.58 19.25 6.28
CA GLN A 19 7.36 20.18 7.08
C GLN A 19 8.87 20.03 6.85
N ALA A 20 9.40 18.83 6.80
CA ALA A 20 10.82 18.58 6.54
C ALA A 20 11.24 19.08 5.15
N ILE A 21 10.43 18.80 4.11
CA ILE A 21 10.70 19.24 2.73
C ILE A 21 10.72 20.77 2.64
N LEU A 22 9.66 21.41 3.12
CA LEU A 22 9.50 22.85 2.97
C LEU A 22 10.46 23.64 3.85
N SER A 23 10.72 23.19 5.08
CA SER A 23 11.73 23.79 5.95
C SER A 23 13.14 23.66 5.36
N GLY A 24 13.46 22.49 4.74
CA GLY A 24 14.71 22.30 4.01
C GLY A 24 14.87 23.21 2.78
N SER A 25 13.74 23.69 2.24
CA SER A 25 13.70 24.67 1.12
C SER A 25 13.56 26.14 1.58
N GLY A 26 13.64 26.39 2.90
CA GLY A 26 13.68 27.75 3.45
C GLY A 26 12.30 28.35 3.80
N TYR A 27 11.23 27.57 3.79
CA TYR A 27 9.89 28.01 4.22
C TYR A 27 9.72 27.89 5.73
N ALA A 28 8.96 28.81 6.34
CA ALA A 28 8.45 28.60 7.70
C ALA A 28 7.17 27.74 7.62
N VAL A 29 7.09 26.67 8.40
CA VAL A 29 5.96 25.74 8.32
C VAL A 29 5.24 25.66 9.65
N VAL A 30 3.91 25.83 9.59
CA VAL A 30 2.99 25.57 10.70
C VAL A 30 2.11 24.36 10.30
N ALA A 31 1.78 23.47 11.22
CA ALA A 31 1.04 22.27 10.92
C ALA A 31 -0.19 22.11 11.82
N SER A 32 -1.32 21.70 11.23
CA SER A 32 -2.53 21.34 11.93
C SER A 32 -3.02 19.96 11.50
N GLY A 33 -3.56 19.17 12.43
CA GLY A 33 -4.11 17.86 12.17
C GLY A 33 -5.60 17.85 11.83
N ASP A 34 -6.22 19.02 11.82
CA ASP A 34 -7.67 19.16 11.63
C ASP A 34 -8.02 20.51 11.02
N GLY A 35 -9.07 20.53 10.19
CA GLY A 35 -9.52 21.74 9.53
C GLY A 35 -10.06 22.82 10.50
N GLN A 36 -10.75 22.44 11.57
CA GLN A 36 -11.24 23.39 12.56
C GLN A 36 -10.11 24.07 13.34
N ASP A 37 -9.13 23.27 13.79
CA ASP A 37 -7.94 23.78 14.48
C ASP A 37 -7.12 24.67 13.54
N ALA A 38 -7.03 24.32 12.26
CA ALA A 38 -6.37 25.13 11.23
C ALA A 38 -7.04 26.50 11.03
N LEU A 39 -8.37 26.54 11.00
CA LEU A 39 -9.11 27.80 10.90
C LEU A 39 -8.92 28.71 12.13
N GLN A 40 -8.85 28.13 13.34
CA GLN A 40 -8.53 28.88 14.55
C GLN A 40 -7.10 29.41 14.56
N LEU A 41 -6.17 28.64 13.99
CA LEU A 41 -4.77 29.01 13.89
C LEU A 41 -4.58 30.20 12.95
N LEU A 42 -5.33 30.25 11.83
CA LEU A 42 -5.32 31.39 10.89
C LEU A 42 -5.86 32.69 11.50
N GLU A 43 -6.60 32.65 12.60
CA GLU A 43 -7.01 33.84 13.34
C GLU A 43 -5.88 34.46 14.20
N ARG A 44 -4.85 33.65 14.51
CA ARG A 44 -3.77 34.03 15.43
C ARG A 44 -2.43 34.22 14.74
N GLU A 45 -2.23 33.54 13.62
CA GLU A 45 -0.97 33.53 12.89
C GLU A 45 -1.18 33.95 11.43
N SER A 46 -0.31 34.83 10.93
CA SER A 46 -0.27 35.16 9.51
C SER A 46 0.39 34.03 8.74
N VAL A 47 -0.25 33.60 7.65
CA VAL A 47 0.18 32.52 6.76
C VAL A 47 0.07 33.02 5.32
N ASP A 48 1.02 32.63 4.48
CA ASP A 48 1.08 33.06 3.08
C ASP A 48 0.45 32.03 2.11
N LEU A 49 0.35 30.76 2.54
CA LEU A 49 -0.22 29.67 1.73
C LEU A 49 -0.72 28.53 2.64
N VAL A 50 -1.79 27.86 2.23
CA VAL A 50 -2.29 26.62 2.86
C VAL A 50 -2.07 25.44 1.93
N LEU A 51 -1.41 24.39 2.43
CA LEU A 51 -1.42 23.04 1.88
C LEU A 51 -2.49 22.25 2.60
N LEU A 52 -3.52 21.80 1.91
CA LEU A 52 -4.73 21.25 2.49
C LEU A 52 -4.98 19.83 1.98
N ASP A 53 -5.06 18.87 2.89
CA ASP A 53 -5.61 17.56 2.53
C ASP A 53 -7.10 17.68 2.20
N PHE A 54 -7.48 17.01 1.12
CA PHE A 54 -8.88 17.02 0.69
C PHE A 54 -9.76 16.11 1.56
N VAL A 55 -9.22 14.96 2.00
CA VAL A 55 -9.96 13.96 2.79
C VAL A 55 -9.45 13.98 4.23
N MET A 56 -10.23 14.58 5.11
CA MET A 56 -9.93 14.63 6.54
C MET A 56 -11.19 14.31 7.36
N PRO A 57 -11.05 13.75 8.58
CA PRO A 57 -12.17 13.54 9.48
C PRO A 57 -12.72 14.89 10.00
N ARG A 58 -13.97 14.92 10.41
CA ARG A 58 -14.69 16.08 10.95
C ARG A 58 -14.96 17.22 9.96
N MET A 59 -13.94 17.70 9.24
CA MET A 59 -14.04 18.77 8.26
C MET A 59 -13.20 18.41 7.05
N ASN A 60 -13.83 18.17 5.91
CA ASN A 60 -13.12 17.89 4.65
C ASN A 60 -12.58 19.17 4.00
N GLY A 61 -11.69 18.99 2.98
CA GLY A 61 -11.05 20.12 2.30
C GLY A 61 -12.02 21.09 1.63
N TYR A 62 -13.18 20.61 1.16
CA TYR A 62 -14.22 21.46 0.58
C TYR A 62 -14.87 22.36 1.64
N GLN A 63 -15.27 21.77 2.76
CA GLN A 63 -15.85 22.51 3.89
C GLN A 63 -14.86 23.55 4.44
N PHE A 64 -13.59 23.16 4.57
CA PHE A 64 -12.52 24.07 4.99
C PHE A 64 -12.39 25.27 4.04
N CYS A 65 -12.31 25.04 2.73
CA CYS A 65 -12.22 26.12 1.75
C CYS A 65 -13.45 27.03 1.81
N ARG A 66 -14.65 26.51 1.91
CA ARG A 66 -15.89 27.28 2.04
C ARG A 66 -15.86 28.20 3.27
N GLU A 67 -15.47 27.68 4.43
CA GLU A 67 -15.37 28.47 5.65
C GLU A 67 -14.23 29.49 5.59
N LEU A 68 -13.09 29.14 4.99
CA LEU A 68 -11.97 30.05 4.78
C LEU A 68 -12.41 31.24 3.91
N ARG A 69 -13.12 31.01 2.81
CA ARG A 69 -13.61 32.06 1.89
C ARG A 69 -14.69 32.96 2.51
N ALA A 70 -15.39 32.48 3.52
CA ALA A 70 -16.39 33.26 4.27
C ALA A 70 -15.77 34.20 5.30
N ARG A 71 -14.47 34.07 5.64
CA ARG A 71 -13.81 34.85 6.69
C ARG A 71 -13.07 36.07 6.11
N GLU A 72 -13.41 37.26 6.59
CA GLU A 72 -12.66 38.48 6.21
C GLU A 72 -11.19 38.37 6.68
N GLY A 73 -10.27 38.85 5.85
CA GLY A 73 -8.83 38.87 6.13
C GLY A 73 -8.04 37.66 5.65
N VAL A 74 -8.67 36.48 5.49
CA VAL A 74 -8.03 35.23 5.02
C VAL A 74 -8.72 34.66 3.77
N ARG A 75 -9.79 35.25 3.30
CA ARG A 75 -10.56 34.74 2.15
C ARG A 75 -9.75 34.63 0.85
N ASP A 76 -8.73 35.46 0.68
CA ASP A 76 -7.89 35.49 -0.53
C ASP A 76 -6.63 34.64 -0.38
N LEU A 77 -6.47 33.94 0.75
CA LEU A 77 -5.31 33.10 1.00
C LEU A 77 -5.23 31.95 -0.02
N PRO A 78 -4.06 31.74 -0.68
CA PRO A 78 -3.91 30.67 -1.65
C PRO A 78 -3.97 29.30 -0.97
N VAL A 79 -4.78 28.40 -1.52
CA VAL A 79 -4.90 27.02 -1.07
C VAL A 79 -4.40 26.11 -2.18
N VAL A 80 -3.50 25.20 -1.85
CA VAL A 80 -3.08 24.07 -2.70
C VAL A 80 -3.64 22.80 -2.10
N LEU A 81 -4.43 22.06 -2.88
CA LEU A 81 -5.02 20.83 -2.43
C LEU A 81 -4.04 19.66 -2.53
N MET A 82 -3.98 18.82 -1.52
CA MET A 82 -3.30 17.54 -1.54
C MET A 82 -4.35 16.43 -1.64
N SER A 83 -4.29 15.57 -2.67
CA SER A 83 -5.30 14.53 -2.89
C SER A 83 -4.68 13.21 -3.36
N ALA A 84 -5.24 12.09 -2.94
CA ALA A 84 -4.84 10.76 -3.40
C ALA A 84 -5.41 10.39 -4.80
N LYS A 85 -6.38 11.15 -5.33
CA LYS A 85 -7.05 10.86 -6.60
C LYS A 85 -6.57 11.78 -7.72
N ALA A 86 -6.20 11.15 -8.86
CA ALA A 86 -5.61 11.81 -10.02
C ALA A 86 -6.63 12.57 -10.90
N GLU A 87 -6.10 13.54 -11.61
CA GLU A 87 -6.48 14.30 -12.81
C GLU A 87 -7.96 14.56 -13.18
N ARG A 88 -8.87 13.59 -13.13
CA ARG A 88 -10.28 13.82 -13.53
C ARG A 88 -11.08 14.70 -12.57
N ILE A 89 -10.65 14.77 -11.32
CA ILE A 89 -11.33 15.49 -10.24
C ILE A 89 -10.66 16.86 -10.03
N ARG A 90 -9.39 17.02 -10.45
CA ARG A 90 -8.59 18.21 -10.24
C ARG A 90 -9.27 19.50 -10.71
N ASP A 91 -9.69 19.55 -11.96
CA ASP A 91 -10.25 20.78 -12.54
C ASP A 91 -11.62 21.16 -11.96
N GLN A 92 -12.43 20.15 -11.60
CA GLN A 92 -13.72 20.36 -10.97
C GLN A 92 -13.56 20.87 -9.54
N PHE A 93 -12.68 20.25 -8.74
CA PHE A 93 -12.43 20.71 -7.37
C PHE A 93 -11.73 22.05 -7.28
N LEU A 94 -10.77 22.33 -8.14
CA LEU A 94 -10.12 23.65 -8.19
C LEU A 94 -11.17 24.76 -8.42
N ARG A 95 -12.13 24.52 -9.32
CA ARG A 95 -13.22 25.47 -9.58
C ARG A 95 -14.17 25.62 -8.41
N GLN A 96 -14.49 24.53 -7.71
CA GLN A 96 -15.46 24.51 -6.61
C GLN A 96 -14.88 25.04 -5.29
N THR A 97 -13.58 24.81 -5.02
CA THR A 97 -12.92 25.21 -3.78
C THR A 97 -12.24 26.56 -3.86
N GLY A 98 -12.05 27.10 -5.07
CA GLY A 98 -11.22 28.28 -5.28
C GLY A 98 -9.73 28.04 -4.93
N ALA A 99 -9.28 26.79 -4.96
CA ALA A 99 -7.87 26.46 -4.78
C ALA A 99 -7.06 26.88 -6.00
N VAL A 100 -5.83 27.32 -5.78
CA VAL A 100 -4.96 27.84 -6.85
C VAL A 100 -4.22 26.76 -7.59
N ASP A 101 -4.03 25.59 -6.94
CA ASP A 101 -3.41 24.41 -7.53
C ASP A 101 -3.76 23.16 -6.72
N ALA A 102 -3.37 21.98 -7.24
CA ALA A 102 -3.49 20.72 -6.53
C ALA A 102 -2.29 19.83 -6.82
N ILE A 103 -1.88 19.06 -5.81
CA ILE A 103 -0.84 18.06 -5.93
C ILE A 103 -1.39 16.69 -5.53
N THR A 104 -1.02 15.67 -6.31
CA THR A 104 -1.46 14.29 -6.05
C THR A 104 -0.52 13.61 -5.07
N LYS A 105 -1.07 13.02 -4.02
CA LYS A 105 -0.33 12.13 -3.12
C LYS A 105 -0.21 10.73 -3.77
N PRO A 106 0.95 10.10 -3.71
CA PRO A 106 2.22 10.58 -3.18
C PRO A 106 2.91 11.59 -4.12
N PHE A 107 3.57 12.59 -3.56
CA PHE A 107 4.24 13.63 -4.34
C PHE A 107 5.77 13.58 -4.20
N ASP A 108 6.45 13.94 -5.27
CA ASP A 108 7.89 14.16 -5.26
C ASP A 108 8.23 15.45 -4.47
N PRO A 109 9.30 15.47 -3.65
CA PRO A 109 9.70 16.67 -2.90
C PRO A 109 9.91 17.90 -3.77
N ARG A 110 10.50 17.75 -4.95
CA ARG A 110 10.73 18.87 -5.89
C ARG A 110 9.41 19.37 -6.49
N ALA A 111 8.48 18.43 -6.78
CA ALA A 111 7.16 18.78 -7.26
C ALA A 111 6.36 19.57 -6.21
N LEU A 112 6.44 19.18 -4.93
CA LEU A 112 5.81 19.90 -3.83
C LEU A 112 6.33 21.33 -3.72
N VAL A 113 7.66 21.50 -3.72
CA VAL A 113 8.29 22.82 -3.65
C VAL A 113 7.90 23.67 -4.86
N ALA A 114 7.94 23.11 -6.08
CA ALA A 114 7.58 23.83 -7.32
C ALA A 114 6.10 24.30 -7.32
N VAL A 115 5.18 23.48 -6.79
CA VAL A 115 3.76 23.85 -6.68
C VAL A 115 3.55 24.98 -5.66
N VAL A 116 4.25 24.92 -4.52
CA VAL A 116 4.21 25.98 -3.50
C VAL A 116 4.78 27.30 -4.04
N GLU A 117 5.94 27.25 -4.70
CA GLU A 117 6.55 28.42 -5.36
C GLU A 117 5.64 29.02 -6.42
N GLY A 118 5.08 28.19 -7.30
CA GLY A 118 4.16 28.63 -8.34
C GLY A 118 2.86 29.22 -7.78
N ALA A 119 2.35 28.72 -6.65
CA ALA A 119 1.17 29.28 -5.99
C ALA A 119 1.47 30.66 -5.37
N LEU A 120 2.59 30.79 -4.68
CA LEU A 120 3.04 32.07 -4.09
C LEU A 120 3.34 33.12 -5.15
N GLN A 121 3.96 32.72 -6.27
CA GLN A 121 4.25 33.64 -7.38
C GLN A 121 2.97 34.17 -8.04
N ARG A 122 1.97 33.34 -8.28
CA ARG A 122 0.66 33.74 -8.83
C ARG A 122 -0.03 34.78 -7.96
N MET A 123 0.09 34.65 -6.64
CA MET A 123 -0.42 35.67 -5.72
C MET A 123 0.35 37.02 -5.80
N ALA A 124 1.67 36.94 -5.89
CA ALA A 124 2.50 38.15 -6.06
C ALA A 124 2.20 38.89 -7.37
N GLU A 125 1.76 38.21 -8.42
CA GLU A 125 1.33 38.75 -9.70
C GLU A 125 -0.13 39.31 -9.69
N GLY A 126 -0.81 39.29 -8.53
CA GLY A 126 -2.17 39.82 -8.38
C GLY A 126 -3.28 38.93 -8.93
N ARG A 127 -3.00 37.66 -9.21
CA ARG A 127 -3.99 36.66 -9.56
C ARG A 127 -4.64 36.07 -8.29
N ALA A 128 -5.65 36.76 -7.78
CA ALA A 128 -6.44 36.28 -6.66
C ALA A 128 -7.18 34.95 -7.00
N PRO A 129 -7.43 34.06 -6.03
CA PRO A 129 -8.24 32.87 -6.21
C PRO A 129 -9.63 33.26 -6.76
N GLN A 130 -10.09 32.56 -7.81
CA GLN A 130 -11.46 32.74 -8.27
C GLN A 130 -12.40 32.05 -7.26
N VAL A 131 -13.11 32.86 -6.48
CA VAL A 131 -14.11 32.36 -5.54
C VAL A 131 -15.40 32.06 -6.32
N PRO A 132 -15.86 30.81 -6.41
CA PRO A 132 -17.13 30.49 -7.04
C PRO A 132 -18.28 31.03 -6.21
N ALA A 133 -19.37 31.48 -6.87
CA ALA A 133 -20.64 31.69 -6.20
C ALA A 133 -21.14 30.34 -5.65
N ALA A 134 -21.59 30.31 -4.41
CA ALA A 134 -21.97 29.10 -3.70
C ALA A 134 -23.13 28.38 -4.43
N GLU A 135 -22.81 27.31 -5.16
CA GLU A 135 -23.75 26.28 -5.56
C GLU A 135 -23.53 25.08 -4.65
N ASP A 136 -24.57 24.71 -3.91
CA ASP A 136 -24.53 23.57 -2.99
C ASP A 136 -24.33 22.26 -3.77
N MET A 137 -23.26 21.53 -3.46
CA MET A 137 -23.13 20.14 -3.90
C MET A 137 -24.13 19.25 -3.15
N PRO A 138 -24.76 18.28 -3.83
CA PRO A 138 -25.63 17.29 -3.17
C PRO A 138 -24.81 16.49 -2.12
N GLU A 139 -25.39 16.33 -0.92
CA GLU A 139 -24.76 15.57 0.19
C GLU A 139 -24.42 14.12 -0.18
N GLU A 140 -25.12 13.51 -1.13
CA GLU A 140 -24.86 12.15 -1.62
C GLU A 140 -23.52 12.04 -2.37
N GLU A 141 -23.09 13.07 -3.08
CA GLU A 141 -21.81 13.09 -3.79
C GLU A 141 -20.63 13.29 -2.81
N LEU A 142 -20.86 14.03 -1.73
CA LEU A 142 -19.91 14.19 -0.62
C LEU A 142 -19.74 12.89 0.20
N LEU A 143 -20.83 12.19 0.48
CA LEU A 143 -20.84 10.92 1.25
C LEU A 143 -20.16 9.77 0.48
N SER A 144 -20.25 9.75 -0.85
CA SER A 144 -19.55 8.74 -1.67
C SER A 144 -18.03 8.90 -1.63
N MET A 145 -17.53 10.06 -1.19
CA MET A 145 -16.09 10.40 -1.09
C MET A 145 -15.52 10.25 0.31
N THR A 146 -16.40 10.20 1.34
CA THR A 146 -16.00 10.15 2.76
C THR A 146 -16.19 8.78 3.41
N SER A 147 -16.69 7.77 2.69
CA SER A 147 -17.07 6.48 3.27
C SER A 147 -15.91 5.54 3.64
N ASP A 148 -14.67 6.03 3.67
CA ASP A 148 -13.50 5.25 4.11
C ASP A 148 -12.82 5.83 5.38
N SER A 149 -13.51 6.59 6.21
CA SER A 149 -12.96 7.08 7.46
C SER A 149 -13.26 6.13 8.62
N VAL A 150 -12.25 5.33 8.98
CA VAL A 150 -12.16 4.64 10.28
C VAL A 150 -11.72 5.67 11.34
N PRO A 151 -12.30 5.68 12.57
CA PRO A 151 -11.96 6.64 13.60
C PRO A 151 -10.50 6.49 14.07
N PRO A 152 -9.83 7.59 14.39
CA PRO A 152 -8.44 7.55 14.83
C PRO A 152 -8.35 7.02 16.27
N SER A 153 -7.79 5.83 16.44
CA SER A 153 -7.26 5.40 17.75
C SER A 153 -5.77 5.73 17.81
N SER A 154 -5.51 6.71 18.62
CA SER A 154 -4.23 7.00 19.33
C SER A 154 -2.94 6.41 18.81
N LEU A 155 -2.16 7.25 18.13
CA LEU A 155 -0.72 7.06 17.93
C LEU A 155 0.01 7.25 19.27
N LEU A 156 0.41 6.17 19.92
CA LEU A 156 1.42 6.17 20.96
C LEU A 156 2.70 5.57 20.39
N VAL A 157 3.74 6.40 20.32
CA VAL A 157 5.12 5.94 20.16
C VAL A 157 5.46 5.12 21.41
N PRO A 158 5.88 3.85 21.31
CA PRO A 158 6.19 3.05 22.47
C PRO A 158 7.47 3.58 23.15
N GLY A 159 7.29 4.28 24.26
CA GLY A 159 8.35 4.49 25.24
C GLY A 159 8.58 3.23 26.09
N PRO A 160 9.49 3.23 27.07
CA PRO A 160 9.78 2.09 27.96
C PRO A 160 8.56 1.51 28.69
N THR A 161 7.42 2.19 28.67
CA THR A 161 6.12 1.73 29.18
C THR A 161 5.47 0.65 28.30
N ALA A 162 5.81 0.55 27.01
CA ALA A 162 5.18 -0.42 26.10
C ALA A 162 5.50 -1.88 26.45
N HIS A 163 6.67 -2.13 27.05
CA HIS A 163 7.03 -3.47 27.54
C HIS A 163 6.19 -3.86 28.75
N ALA A 164 5.88 -2.89 29.63
CA ALA A 164 5.02 -3.11 30.78
C ALA A 164 3.56 -3.32 30.36
N GLU A 165 3.05 -2.55 29.38
CA GLU A 165 1.70 -2.72 28.82
C GLU A 165 1.53 -4.03 28.05
N LEU A 166 2.56 -4.46 27.31
CA LEU A 166 2.56 -5.77 26.63
C LEU A 166 2.62 -6.93 27.61
N ALA A 167 3.44 -6.81 28.66
CA ALA A 167 3.50 -7.79 29.73
C ALA A 167 2.17 -7.84 30.49
N GLN A 168 1.55 -6.69 30.74
CA GLN A 168 0.25 -6.59 31.39
C GLN A 168 -0.86 -7.18 30.51
N ALA A 169 -0.89 -6.90 29.22
CA ALA A 169 -1.85 -7.48 28.28
C ALA A 169 -1.70 -9.01 28.16
N LEU A 170 -0.47 -9.54 28.25
CA LEU A 170 -0.22 -10.98 28.33
C LEU A 170 -0.73 -11.58 29.65
N VAL A 171 -0.46 -10.90 30.76
CA VAL A 171 -0.95 -11.31 32.09
C VAL A 171 -2.48 -11.25 32.13
N ASP A 172 -3.10 -10.22 31.56
CA ASP A 172 -4.56 -10.05 31.53
C ASP A 172 -5.23 -11.07 30.60
N ALA A 173 -4.60 -11.39 29.44
CA ALA A 173 -5.11 -12.38 28.50
C ALA A 173 -4.98 -13.84 28.98
N ILE A 174 -3.96 -14.13 29.76
CA ILE A 174 -3.66 -15.50 30.23
C ILE A 174 -3.95 -15.65 31.72
N GLY A 175 -3.91 -14.53 32.46
CA GLY A 175 -3.93 -14.52 33.92
C GLY A 175 -5.23 -15.07 34.54
N ALA A 176 -6.38 -14.74 33.97
CA ALA A 176 -7.67 -15.22 34.46
C ALA A 176 -7.82 -16.73 34.27
N ASP A 177 -7.39 -17.26 33.10
CA ASP A 177 -7.43 -18.67 32.76
C ASP A 177 -6.35 -19.47 33.52
N LEU A 178 -5.18 -18.84 33.73
CA LEU A 178 -4.09 -19.38 34.54
C LEU A 178 -4.47 -19.45 36.03
N ALA A 179 -5.10 -18.42 36.57
CA ALA A 179 -5.57 -18.35 37.94
C ALA A 179 -6.65 -19.40 38.21
N SER A 180 -7.58 -19.60 37.25
CA SER A 180 -8.59 -20.65 37.30
C SER A 180 -7.97 -22.06 37.24
N ALA A 181 -6.96 -22.28 36.39
CA ALA A 181 -6.26 -23.54 36.26
C ALA A 181 -5.40 -23.90 37.51
N LEU A 182 -4.95 -22.89 38.26
CA LEU A 182 -4.13 -23.11 39.48
C LEU A 182 -4.93 -23.36 40.75
N GLN A 183 -6.24 -23.05 40.75
CA GLN A 183 -7.09 -23.28 41.94
C GLN A 183 -7.51 -24.74 42.17
N ASP A 184 -7.49 -25.57 41.11
CA ASP A 184 -7.91 -26.97 41.18
C ASP A 184 -6.70 -27.94 41.28
N GLY A 185 -6.38 -28.38 42.45
CA GLY A 185 -5.18 -29.09 42.88
C GLY A 185 -4.81 -30.43 42.20
N ARG A 186 -5.37 -30.88 41.08
CA ARG A 186 -4.98 -32.13 40.41
C ARG A 186 -5.05 -32.00 38.88
N GLY A 187 -3.96 -32.26 38.19
CA GLY A 187 -3.87 -32.29 36.74
C GLY A 187 -3.32 -30.99 36.09
N HIS A 188 -2.44 -30.27 36.77
CA HIS A 188 -1.94 -28.95 36.43
C HIS A 188 -1.25 -28.87 35.05
N ALA A 189 -0.43 -29.85 34.70
CA ALA A 189 0.40 -29.76 33.50
C ALA A 189 -0.42 -29.78 32.20
N ASP A 190 -1.43 -30.64 32.12
CA ASP A 190 -2.25 -30.78 30.89
C ASP A 190 -3.24 -29.63 30.73
N ARG A 191 -3.79 -29.09 31.84
CA ARG A 191 -4.66 -27.91 31.79
C ARG A 191 -3.87 -26.62 31.47
N LEU A 192 -2.70 -26.42 32.08
CA LEU A 192 -1.79 -25.36 31.74
C LEU A 192 -1.37 -25.41 30.26
N ARG A 193 -1.07 -26.59 29.77
CA ARG A 193 -0.77 -26.82 28.37
C ARG A 193 -1.97 -26.46 27.47
N GLY A 194 -3.17 -26.88 27.81
CA GLY A 194 -4.39 -26.54 27.07
C GLY A 194 -4.71 -25.03 27.07
N VAL A 195 -4.52 -24.34 28.21
CA VAL A 195 -4.68 -22.88 28.31
C VAL A 195 -3.65 -22.15 27.47
N ILE A 196 -2.38 -22.59 27.52
CA ILE A 196 -1.30 -22.00 26.71
C ILE A 196 -1.54 -22.27 25.22
N GLU A 197 -1.93 -23.48 24.84
CA GLU A 197 -2.27 -23.83 23.45
C GLU A 197 -3.47 -23.04 22.93
N ALA A 198 -4.53 -22.87 23.73
CA ALA A 198 -5.69 -22.05 23.39
C ALA A 198 -5.34 -20.56 23.26
N ALA A 199 -4.50 -20.04 24.17
CA ALA A 199 -4.00 -18.67 24.11
C ALA A 199 -3.12 -18.45 22.87
N LEU A 200 -2.22 -19.40 22.56
CA LEU A 200 -1.37 -19.36 21.37
C LEU A 200 -2.17 -19.47 20.06
N ALA A 201 -3.30 -20.17 20.09
CA ALA A 201 -4.22 -20.31 18.96
C ALA A 201 -5.17 -19.12 18.81
N SER A 202 -5.25 -18.22 19.79
CA SER A 202 -6.12 -17.04 19.72
C SER A 202 -5.71 -16.10 18.57
N LYS A 203 -6.68 -15.45 17.92
CA LYS A 203 -6.44 -14.60 16.73
C LYS A 203 -5.44 -13.46 16.96
N GLY A 204 -5.21 -13.03 18.20
CA GLY A 204 -4.28 -11.96 18.56
C GLY A 204 -2.87 -12.43 18.92
N MET A 205 -2.72 -13.69 19.31
CA MET A 205 -1.45 -14.20 19.86
C MET A 205 -0.31 -14.31 18.83
N PRO A 206 -0.54 -14.76 17.57
CA PRO A 206 0.52 -14.77 16.56
C PRO A 206 1.11 -13.37 16.30
N ALA A 207 0.25 -12.36 16.24
CA ALA A 207 0.70 -10.96 16.08
C ALA A 207 1.46 -10.47 17.31
N LEU A 208 1.02 -10.83 18.52
CA LEU A 208 1.69 -10.49 19.77
C LEU A 208 3.08 -11.16 19.88
N LEU A 209 3.17 -12.44 19.56
CA LEU A 209 4.45 -13.19 19.56
C LEU A 209 5.41 -12.65 18.51
N GLN A 210 4.91 -12.22 17.37
CA GLN A 210 5.72 -11.59 16.33
C GLN A 210 6.24 -10.22 16.78
N ARG A 211 5.41 -9.42 17.43
CA ARG A 211 5.82 -8.15 18.08
C ARG A 211 6.87 -8.36 19.16
N LEU A 212 6.69 -9.36 20.03
CA LEU A 212 7.68 -9.76 21.05
C LEU A 212 9.00 -10.20 20.41
N ARG A 213 8.94 -11.05 19.38
CA ARG A 213 10.13 -11.49 18.65
C ARG A 213 10.90 -10.31 18.05
N TRP A 214 10.20 -9.30 17.54
CA TRP A 214 10.83 -8.11 16.99
C TRP A 214 11.41 -7.18 18.06
N SER A 215 10.72 -7.03 19.21
CA SER A 215 11.23 -6.25 20.34
C SER A 215 12.46 -6.87 21.02
N LEU A 216 12.63 -8.20 20.90
CA LEU A 216 13.75 -8.94 21.47
C LEU A 216 14.88 -9.20 20.45
N ALA A 217 14.73 -8.75 19.19
CA ALA A 217 15.76 -8.91 18.18
C ALA A 217 17.02 -8.09 18.52
N PRO A 218 18.23 -8.67 18.40
CA PRO A 218 19.49 -7.92 18.61
C PRO A 218 19.54 -6.74 17.63
N GLY A 219 19.81 -5.53 18.12
CA GLY A 219 19.83 -4.29 17.32
C GLY A 219 18.49 -3.55 17.27
N SER A 220 17.53 -3.86 18.17
CA SER A 220 16.19 -3.23 18.21
C SER A 220 16.21 -1.72 18.55
N GLU A 221 17.31 -1.17 19.03
CA GLU A 221 17.43 0.26 19.38
C GLU A 221 17.36 1.19 18.16
N GLU A 222 17.62 0.68 16.95
CA GLU A 222 17.57 1.45 15.68
C GLU A 222 16.43 1.02 14.73
N ALA A 223 15.54 0.14 15.19
CA ALA A 223 14.47 -0.39 14.36
C ALA A 223 13.21 0.49 14.39
N LEU A 224 12.67 0.83 13.22
CA LEU A 224 11.33 1.40 13.09
C LEU A 224 10.33 0.24 13.08
N VAL A 225 9.46 0.19 14.08
CA VAL A 225 8.41 -0.84 14.21
C VAL A 225 7.04 -0.18 14.25
N GLY A 226 6.05 -0.79 13.61
CA GLY A 226 4.69 -0.29 13.64
C GLY A 226 3.69 -1.32 13.08
N ASP A 227 2.43 -0.92 13.05
CA ASP A 227 1.39 -1.70 12.40
C ASP A 227 0.91 -1.04 11.10
N VAL A 228 0.48 -1.89 10.16
CA VAL A 228 0.06 -1.49 8.82
C VAL A 228 -1.30 -0.78 8.83
N GLU A 229 -2.12 -0.99 9.88
CA GLU A 229 -3.41 -0.33 10.04
C GLU A 229 -3.23 1.16 10.38
N SER A 230 -2.20 1.48 11.20
CA SER A 230 -1.86 2.85 11.58
C SER A 230 -1.05 3.58 10.52
N ILE A 231 -0.13 2.89 9.83
CA ILE A 231 0.72 3.47 8.79
C ILE A 231 0.71 2.50 7.59
N PRO A 232 0.03 2.85 6.50
CA PRO A 232 0.00 2.04 5.28
C PRO A 232 1.40 1.80 4.70
N ILE A 233 1.63 0.61 4.15
CA ILE A 233 2.95 0.22 3.61
C ILE A 233 3.45 1.20 2.56
N GLY A 234 2.56 1.73 1.72
CA GLY A 234 2.92 2.71 0.70
C GLY A 234 3.54 3.99 1.29
N GLU A 235 3.02 4.47 2.43
CA GLU A 235 3.54 5.65 3.13
C GLU A 235 4.91 5.36 3.75
N ILE A 236 5.06 4.17 4.35
CA ILE A 236 6.35 3.73 4.91
C ILE A 236 7.41 3.69 3.80
N MET A 237 7.12 3.07 2.67
CA MET A 237 8.05 2.95 1.56
C MET A 237 8.45 4.32 1.01
N GLN A 238 7.53 5.27 0.89
CA GLN A 238 7.83 6.63 0.47
C GLN A 238 8.71 7.37 1.46
N LEU A 239 8.44 7.22 2.76
CA LEU A 239 9.29 7.77 3.82
C LEU A 239 10.72 7.24 3.69
N LEU A 240 10.87 5.92 3.47
CA LEU A 240 12.18 5.28 3.31
C LEU A 240 12.91 5.75 2.05
N GLN A 241 12.19 5.99 0.96
CA GLN A 241 12.74 6.59 -0.27
C GLN A 241 13.26 8.01 -0.02
N MET A 242 12.45 8.85 0.63
CA MET A 242 12.81 10.24 0.90
C MET A 242 14.04 10.36 1.81
N GLN A 243 14.13 9.49 2.81
CA GLN A 243 15.27 9.42 3.73
C GLN A 243 16.46 8.67 3.14
N ARG A 244 16.38 8.17 1.90
CA ARG A 244 17.39 7.33 1.26
C ARG A 244 17.86 6.19 2.17
N GLN A 245 16.91 5.55 2.84
CA GLN A 245 17.22 4.48 3.79
C GLN A 245 17.78 3.25 3.08
N THR A 246 18.76 2.63 3.74
CA THR A 246 19.31 1.32 3.38
C THR A 246 18.94 0.34 4.50
N GLY A 247 18.53 -0.87 4.14
CA GLY A 247 18.15 -1.90 5.11
C GLY A 247 17.09 -2.85 4.59
N ILE A 248 16.41 -3.53 5.51
CA ILE A 248 15.35 -4.50 5.19
C ILE A 248 14.06 -4.06 5.87
N LEU A 249 13.04 -3.78 5.07
CA LEU A 249 11.69 -3.62 5.56
C LEU A 249 11.00 -4.98 5.55
N GLU A 250 10.78 -5.53 6.72
CA GLU A 250 10.00 -6.76 6.94
C GLU A 250 8.54 -6.36 7.20
N VAL A 251 7.60 -6.89 6.40
CA VAL A 251 6.17 -6.64 6.55
C VAL A 251 5.45 -7.97 6.66
N SER A 252 4.51 -8.09 7.60
CA SER A 252 3.77 -9.33 7.83
C SER A 252 2.29 -9.07 8.08
N ASN A 253 1.44 -9.89 7.43
CA ASN A 253 0.00 -9.93 7.70
C ASN A 253 -0.42 -11.09 8.63
N GLY A 254 0.57 -11.76 9.25
CA GLY A 254 0.37 -12.94 10.10
C GLY A 254 0.36 -14.28 9.34
N LYS A 255 0.23 -14.29 8.01
CA LYS A 255 0.32 -15.48 7.15
C LYS A 255 1.55 -15.42 6.25
N ILE A 256 1.75 -14.31 5.59
CA ILE A 256 2.84 -14.05 4.65
C ILE A 256 3.77 -13.01 5.28
N VAL A 257 5.07 -13.19 5.08
CA VAL A 257 6.09 -12.22 5.45
C VAL A 257 6.80 -11.76 4.19
N ALA A 258 6.71 -10.48 3.86
CA ALA A 258 7.46 -9.85 2.78
C ALA A 258 8.73 -9.19 3.35
N LEU A 259 9.86 -9.47 2.72
CA LEU A 259 11.16 -8.87 3.02
C LEU A 259 11.53 -7.97 1.84
N ILE A 260 11.54 -6.66 2.04
CA ILE A 260 11.84 -5.66 1.01
C ILE A 260 13.21 -5.07 1.32
N HIS A 261 14.18 -5.38 0.48
CA HIS A 261 15.56 -4.92 0.61
C HIS A 261 15.70 -3.56 -0.07
N LEU A 262 16.20 -2.60 0.67
CA LEU A 262 16.36 -1.21 0.26
C LEU A 262 17.84 -0.82 0.23
N ARG A 263 18.22 -0.04 -0.77
CA ARG A 263 19.53 0.61 -0.87
C ARG A 263 19.35 2.04 -1.37
N ASP A 264 19.80 3.00 -0.58
CA ASP A 264 19.73 4.43 -0.90
C ASP A 264 18.31 4.90 -1.31
N GLY A 265 17.28 4.29 -0.70
CA GLY A 265 15.88 4.58 -1.00
C GLY A 265 15.34 3.95 -2.29
N LEU A 266 16.04 2.99 -2.87
CA LEU A 266 15.60 2.17 -4.00
C LEU A 266 15.37 0.73 -3.53
N VAL A 267 14.53 -0.01 -4.23
CA VAL A 267 14.30 -1.44 -3.95
C VAL A 267 15.27 -2.28 -4.78
N ASP A 268 16.12 -3.06 -4.09
CA ASP A 268 17.04 -3.99 -4.74
C ASP A 268 16.46 -5.38 -4.91
N LEU A 269 15.57 -5.81 -4.01
CA LEU A 269 14.93 -7.12 -4.05
C LEU A 269 13.72 -7.15 -3.12
N ALA A 270 12.69 -7.92 -3.45
CA ALA A 270 11.70 -8.36 -2.47
C ALA A 270 11.56 -9.88 -2.51
N GLN A 271 11.40 -10.45 -1.33
CA GLN A 271 11.21 -11.89 -1.11
C GLN A 271 10.03 -12.12 -0.19
N CYS A 272 9.34 -13.26 -0.30
CA CYS A 272 8.30 -13.62 0.64
C CYS A 272 8.60 -14.98 1.31
N ARG A 273 8.25 -15.08 2.59
CA ARG A 273 8.19 -16.35 3.32
C ARG A 273 6.73 -16.75 3.49
N HIS A 274 6.46 -18.02 3.29
CA HIS A 274 5.10 -18.59 3.37
C HIS A 274 4.11 -17.90 2.40
N GLY A 275 4.63 -17.41 1.26
CA GLY A 275 3.84 -16.75 0.24
C GLY A 275 3.05 -17.73 -0.63
N ASP A 276 2.11 -17.16 -1.38
CA ASP A 276 1.37 -17.88 -2.41
C ASP A 276 2.35 -18.40 -3.49
N PRO A 277 2.11 -19.58 -4.07
CA PRO A 277 2.86 -20.07 -5.22
C PRO A 277 2.99 -19.06 -6.36
N GLU A 278 2.04 -18.15 -6.50
CA GLU A 278 2.09 -17.05 -7.46
C GLU A 278 3.27 -16.10 -7.28
N LEU A 279 3.81 -15.99 -6.10
CA LEU A 279 4.93 -15.10 -5.77
C LEU A 279 6.31 -15.78 -5.92
N LEU A 280 6.35 -17.06 -6.32
CA LEU A 280 7.59 -17.80 -6.48
C LEU A 280 8.30 -17.45 -7.81
N LEU A 281 9.62 -17.35 -7.77
CA LEU A 281 10.45 -16.96 -8.93
C LEU A 281 10.23 -17.87 -10.14
N GLY A 282 10.09 -19.17 -9.95
CA GLY A 282 9.94 -20.16 -11.03
C GLY A 282 8.75 -19.87 -11.95
N ARG A 283 7.65 -19.34 -11.39
CA ARG A 283 6.44 -19.01 -12.18
C ARG A 283 6.72 -18.02 -13.30
N TYR A 284 7.55 -17.02 -13.08
CA TYR A 284 7.82 -15.96 -14.07
C TYR A 284 8.57 -16.50 -15.30
N PHE A 285 9.33 -17.58 -15.13
CA PHE A 285 9.96 -18.28 -16.27
C PHE A 285 8.95 -19.14 -17.03
N LEU A 286 8.00 -19.80 -16.33
CA LEU A 286 6.90 -20.54 -16.97
C LEU A 286 5.96 -19.62 -17.75
N GLU A 287 5.56 -18.49 -17.15
CA GLU A 287 4.71 -17.47 -17.80
C GLU A 287 5.30 -16.97 -19.11
N ARG A 288 6.63 -16.77 -19.16
CA ARG A 288 7.36 -16.34 -20.35
C ARG A 288 7.74 -17.49 -21.29
N GLN A 289 7.37 -18.73 -20.96
CA GLN A 289 7.71 -19.93 -21.72
C GLN A 289 9.23 -20.12 -21.92
N LEU A 290 10.04 -19.63 -20.98
CA LEU A 290 11.51 -19.79 -20.99
C LEU A 290 11.93 -21.16 -20.48
N LEU A 291 11.11 -21.80 -19.67
CA LEU A 291 11.32 -23.13 -19.09
C LEU A 291 10.05 -23.96 -19.21
N SER A 292 10.21 -25.27 -19.33
CA SER A 292 9.12 -26.20 -19.08
C SER A 292 8.92 -26.44 -17.57
N ALA A 293 7.72 -26.85 -17.15
CA ALA A 293 7.46 -27.19 -15.75
C ALA A 293 8.40 -28.32 -15.24
N GLN A 294 8.75 -29.26 -16.13
CA GLN A 294 9.65 -30.36 -15.81
C GLN A 294 11.09 -29.88 -15.56
N ASP A 295 11.61 -28.98 -16.44
CA ASP A 295 12.94 -28.41 -16.26
C ASP A 295 13.05 -27.58 -14.99
N LEU A 296 11.99 -26.84 -14.67
CA LEU A 296 11.92 -26.06 -13.43
C LEU A 296 11.96 -26.98 -12.19
N GLU A 297 11.18 -28.08 -12.19
CA GLU A 297 11.15 -29.03 -11.08
C GLU A 297 12.53 -29.67 -10.86
N ILE A 298 13.21 -30.04 -11.94
CA ILE A 298 14.57 -30.61 -11.86
C ILE A 298 15.54 -29.55 -11.30
N ALA A 299 15.48 -28.32 -11.78
CA ALA A 299 16.37 -27.24 -11.33
C ALA A 299 16.13 -26.89 -9.84
N VAL A 300 14.87 -26.89 -9.38
CA VAL A 300 14.53 -26.65 -7.95
C VAL A 300 15.18 -27.72 -7.08
N ARG A 301 14.99 -29.00 -7.41
CA ARG A 301 15.58 -30.11 -6.63
C ARG A 301 17.11 -30.11 -6.61
N ASP A 302 17.71 -29.75 -7.74
CA ASP A 302 19.18 -29.65 -7.83
C ASP A 302 19.71 -28.46 -7.02
N ALA A 303 19.04 -27.31 -7.07
CA ALA A 303 19.38 -26.14 -6.26
C ALA A 303 19.26 -26.43 -4.75
N GLU A 304 18.18 -27.09 -4.31
CA GLU A 304 17.98 -27.52 -2.91
C GLU A 304 19.08 -28.46 -2.45
N THR A 305 19.43 -29.45 -3.28
CA THR A 305 20.49 -30.43 -2.96
C THR A 305 21.84 -29.79 -2.78
N ARG A 306 22.12 -28.72 -3.52
CA ARG A 306 23.40 -27.99 -3.48
C ARG A 306 23.43 -26.84 -2.49
N GLY A 307 22.25 -26.45 -1.93
CA GLY A 307 22.12 -25.25 -1.11
C GLY A 307 22.34 -23.96 -1.90
N GLU A 308 22.07 -23.98 -3.21
CA GLU A 308 22.22 -22.84 -4.11
C GLU A 308 20.88 -22.12 -4.31
N LEU A 309 20.92 -20.82 -4.66
CA LEU A 309 19.71 -20.10 -5.06
C LEU A 309 19.23 -20.59 -6.43
N LEU A 310 17.92 -20.81 -6.59
CA LEU A 310 17.30 -21.27 -7.83
C LEU A 310 17.73 -20.43 -9.05
N GLY A 311 17.71 -19.09 -8.92
CA GLY A 311 18.10 -18.20 -10.02
C GLY A 311 19.54 -18.40 -10.47
N ALA A 312 20.48 -18.51 -9.53
CA ALA A 312 21.89 -18.78 -9.83
C ALA A 312 22.06 -20.15 -10.49
N ARG A 313 21.30 -21.15 -10.02
CA ARG A 313 21.34 -22.50 -10.58
C ARG A 313 20.82 -22.56 -12.02
N LEU A 314 19.71 -21.89 -12.31
CA LEU A 314 19.14 -21.82 -13.66
C LEU A 314 20.09 -21.17 -14.66
N VAL A 315 20.77 -20.08 -14.26
CA VAL A 315 21.80 -19.43 -15.10
C VAL A 315 23.02 -20.36 -15.27
N GLY A 316 23.49 -21.00 -14.18
CA GLY A 316 24.63 -21.92 -14.21
C GLY A 316 24.41 -23.14 -15.09
N LEU A 317 23.16 -23.61 -15.23
CA LEU A 317 22.75 -24.67 -16.15
C LEU A 317 22.55 -24.18 -17.59
N GLY A 318 22.62 -22.86 -17.84
CA GLY A 318 22.34 -22.27 -19.15
C GLY A 318 20.86 -22.33 -19.58
N LEU A 319 19.95 -22.63 -18.65
CA LEU A 319 18.52 -22.72 -18.92
C LEU A 319 17.87 -21.35 -19.09
N VAL A 320 18.40 -20.32 -18.43
CA VAL A 320 17.98 -18.91 -18.59
C VAL A 320 19.22 -18.01 -18.64
N THR A 321 19.08 -16.85 -19.26
CA THR A 321 20.14 -15.84 -19.25
C THR A 321 20.13 -15.01 -17.97
N GLN A 322 21.24 -14.34 -17.66
CA GLN A 322 21.29 -13.38 -16.54
C GLN A 322 20.26 -12.25 -16.71
N GLN A 323 20.01 -11.83 -17.96
CA GLN A 323 19.01 -10.81 -18.27
C GLN A 323 17.59 -11.31 -17.98
N ASP A 324 17.28 -12.58 -18.31
CA ASP A 324 15.97 -13.18 -17.98
C ASP A 324 15.78 -13.30 -16.48
N LEU A 325 16.81 -13.68 -15.75
CA LEU A 325 16.80 -13.72 -14.28
C LEU A 325 16.53 -12.34 -13.67
N THR A 326 17.23 -11.31 -14.13
CA THR A 326 17.04 -9.94 -13.64
C THR A 326 15.63 -9.46 -13.91
N ALA A 327 15.08 -9.72 -15.11
CA ALA A 327 13.71 -9.37 -15.46
C ALA A 327 12.67 -10.12 -14.60
N ALA A 328 12.89 -11.41 -14.32
CA ALA A 328 12.02 -12.22 -13.48
C ALA A 328 12.06 -11.74 -12.01
N LEU A 329 13.24 -11.43 -11.48
CA LEU A 329 13.41 -10.88 -10.12
C LEU A 329 12.74 -9.50 -9.98
N ALA A 330 12.87 -8.63 -10.99
CA ALA A 330 12.21 -7.31 -10.97
C ALA A 330 10.67 -7.47 -10.97
N ARG A 331 10.13 -8.40 -11.76
CA ARG A 331 8.71 -8.71 -11.78
C ARG A 331 8.24 -9.28 -10.44
N GLN A 332 8.93 -10.29 -9.92
CA GLN A 332 8.65 -10.89 -8.61
C GLN A 332 8.66 -9.84 -7.50
N THR A 333 9.70 -9.02 -7.45
CA THR A 333 9.84 -7.93 -6.47
C THR A 333 8.63 -7.00 -6.50
N SER A 334 8.20 -6.59 -7.69
CA SER A 334 7.04 -5.72 -7.85
C SER A 334 5.74 -6.41 -7.39
N GLU A 335 5.50 -7.66 -7.76
CA GLU A 335 4.29 -8.41 -7.39
C GLU A 335 4.21 -8.63 -5.87
N ILE A 336 5.33 -8.95 -5.20
CA ILE A 336 5.38 -9.08 -3.73
C ILE A 336 5.00 -7.76 -3.06
N ILE A 337 5.50 -6.65 -3.57
CA ILE A 337 5.17 -5.33 -3.01
C ILE A 337 3.70 -4.97 -3.29
N TYR A 338 3.16 -5.27 -4.49
CA TYR A 338 1.75 -5.04 -4.81
C TYR A 338 0.83 -5.85 -3.87
N GLU A 339 1.19 -7.10 -3.59
CA GLU A 339 0.45 -7.92 -2.61
C GLU A 339 0.53 -7.31 -1.21
N ALA A 340 1.71 -6.88 -0.76
CA ALA A 340 1.87 -6.23 0.53
C ALA A 340 1.05 -4.93 0.65
N LEU A 341 0.97 -4.12 -0.41
CA LEU A 341 0.16 -2.89 -0.44
C LEU A 341 -1.35 -3.12 -0.28
N ARG A 342 -1.85 -4.35 -0.52
CA ARG A 342 -3.26 -4.74 -0.29
C ARG A 342 -3.57 -5.05 1.18
N TRP A 343 -2.55 -5.27 2.01
CA TRP A 343 -2.77 -5.67 3.38
C TRP A 343 -3.30 -4.50 4.22
N LYS A 344 -4.47 -4.71 4.81
CA LYS A 344 -5.13 -3.73 5.70
C LYS A 344 -4.72 -3.90 7.16
N ARG A 345 -4.17 -5.06 7.52
CA ARG A 345 -3.74 -5.42 8.87
C ARG A 345 -2.41 -6.15 8.81
N GLY A 346 -1.60 -5.93 9.82
CA GLY A 346 -0.27 -6.52 9.90
C GLY A 346 0.68 -5.61 10.63
N CYS A 347 1.93 -5.98 10.63
CA CYS A 347 2.97 -5.22 11.30
C CYS A 347 4.20 -5.14 10.41
N PHE A 348 5.02 -4.12 10.62
CA PHE A 348 6.26 -3.94 9.91
C PHE A 348 7.43 -3.67 10.86
N LEU A 349 8.62 -4.03 10.39
CA LEU A 349 9.90 -3.80 11.04
C LEU A 349 10.91 -3.34 10.01
N LEU A 350 11.54 -2.20 10.19
CA LEU A 350 12.70 -1.77 9.43
C LEU A 350 13.98 -2.09 10.21
N ARG A 351 14.86 -2.89 9.62
CA ARG A 351 16.24 -3.09 10.09
C ARG A 351 17.16 -2.23 9.23
N ARG A 352 17.72 -1.20 9.84
CA ARG A 352 18.61 -0.27 9.13
C ARG A 352 19.98 -0.88 8.90
N ASP A 353 20.65 -0.47 7.84
CA ASP A 353 22.02 -0.82 7.47
C ASP A 353 22.30 -2.33 7.36
N VAL A 354 21.24 -3.14 7.23
CA VAL A 354 21.35 -4.58 6.98
C VAL A 354 21.30 -4.83 5.47
N ARG A 355 22.28 -5.56 4.97
CA ARG A 355 22.37 -6.01 3.58
C ARG A 355 22.46 -7.52 3.52
N THR A 356 21.95 -8.11 2.45
CA THR A 356 22.05 -9.55 2.20
C THR A 356 22.72 -9.81 0.86
N PRO A 357 23.50 -10.88 0.74
CA PRO A 357 24.15 -11.23 -0.53
C PRO A 357 23.17 -11.38 -1.70
N GLU A 358 21.94 -11.85 -1.43
CA GLU A 358 20.92 -12.03 -2.45
C GLU A 358 20.47 -10.68 -3.02
N ALA A 359 20.27 -9.67 -2.18
CA ALA A 359 19.90 -8.33 -2.60
C ALA A 359 21.04 -7.61 -3.31
N GLU A 360 22.28 -7.78 -2.83
CA GLU A 360 23.46 -7.23 -3.49
C GLU A 360 23.70 -7.83 -4.88
N ASN A 361 23.44 -9.13 -5.04
CA ASN A 361 23.54 -9.81 -6.33
C ASN A 361 22.40 -9.42 -7.29
N ALA A 362 21.18 -9.21 -6.78
CA ALA A 362 20.04 -8.79 -7.59
C ALA A 362 20.19 -7.34 -8.05
N ALA A 363 20.56 -6.44 -7.14
CA ALA A 363 20.84 -5.02 -7.34
C ALA A 363 19.91 -4.31 -8.32
N LEU A 364 18.59 -4.55 -8.21
CA LEU A 364 17.58 -4.12 -9.19
C LEU A 364 17.40 -2.59 -9.24
N ALA A 365 17.67 -1.89 -8.16
CA ALA A 365 17.58 -0.44 -8.03
C ALA A 365 16.23 0.13 -8.52
N LEU A 366 15.13 -0.52 -8.17
CA LEU A 366 13.78 -0.15 -8.62
C LEU A 366 13.28 1.09 -7.86
N PRO A 367 12.75 2.11 -8.55
CA PRO A 367 12.20 3.29 -7.90
C PRO A 367 10.92 2.96 -7.11
N ILE A 368 10.89 3.27 -5.81
CA ILE A 368 9.74 3.03 -4.93
C ILE A 368 8.50 3.74 -5.45
N ALA A 369 8.62 5.00 -5.87
CA ALA A 369 7.48 5.78 -6.36
C ALA A 369 6.72 5.06 -7.49
N SER A 370 7.45 4.50 -8.47
CA SER A 370 6.84 3.78 -9.59
C SER A 370 6.11 2.52 -9.14
N ILE A 371 6.70 1.76 -8.20
CA ILE A 371 6.10 0.53 -7.67
C ILE A 371 4.85 0.86 -6.85
N VAL A 372 4.93 1.84 -5.96
CA VAL A 372 3.82 2.22 -5.08
C VAL A 372 2.64 2.78 -5.90
N MET A 373 2.90 3.62 -6.91
CA MET A 373 1.87 4.16 -7.81
C MET A 373 1.15 3.06 -8.57
N GLU A 374 1.90 2.15 -9.19
CA GLU A 374 1.32 1.00 -9.88
C GLU A 374 0.57 0.06 -8.93
N GLY A 375 1.12 -0.12 -7.72
CA GLY A 375 0.47 -0.92 -6.68
C GLY A 375 -0.88 -0.34 -6.25
N PHE A 376 -0.99 0.97 -6.00
CA PHE A 376 -2.26 1.61 -5.67
C PHE A 376 -3.27 1.51 -6.82
N ARG A 377 -2.83 1.75 -8.07
CA ARG A 377 -3.70 1.53 -9.23
C ARG A 377 -4.26 0.11 -9.26
N ARG A 378 -3.43 -0.91 -8.95
CA ARG A 378 -3.87 -2.31 -8.90
C ARG A 378 -4.80 -2.60 -7.73
N VAL A 379 -4.56 -2.01 -6.56
CA VAL A 379 -5.47 -2.14 -5.40
C VAL A 379 -6.86 -1.61 -5.73
N ASP A 380 -6.95 -0.45 -6.39
CA ASP A 380 -8.23 0.13 -6.81
C ASP A 380 -8.93 -0.73 -7.89
N GLU A 381 -8.19 -1.18 -8.90
CA GLU A 381 -8.74 -2.09 -9.92
C GLU A 381 -9.17 -3.43 -9.29
N TRP A 382 -8.42 -3.96 -8.33
CA TRP A 382 -8.73 -5.21 -7.67
C TRP A 382 -10.03 -5.14 -6.86
N ARG A 383 -10.31 -4.03 -6.20
CA ARG A 383 -11.58 -3.80 -5.50
C ARG A 383 -12.77 -3.94 -6.46
N MET A 384 -12.70 -3.32 -7.64
CA MET A 384 -13.76 -3.44 -8.66
C MET A 384 -13.90 -4.87 -9.22
N ILE A 385 -12.78 -5.58 -9.32
CA ILE A 385 -12.74 -6.97 -9.78
C ILE A 385 -13.41 -7.90 -8.75
N GLU A 386 -13.04 -7.79 -7.46
CA GLU A 386 -13.57 -8.60 -6.36
C GLU A 386 -15.09 -8.45 -6.19
N GLU A 387 -15.64 -7.26 -6.43
CA GLU A 387 -17.08 -7.01 -6.41
C GLU A 387 -17.81 -7.73 -7.56
N THR A 388 -17.11 -7.96 -8.67
CA THR A 388 -17.70 -8.52 -9.88
C THR A 388 -17.42 -10.00 -10.03
N ILE A 389 -16.25 -10.49 -9.67
CA ILE A 389 -15.80 -11.87 -9.93
C ILE A 389 -15.73 -12.65 -8.62
N ARG A 390 -16.38 -13.81 -8.59
CA ARG A 390 -16.26 -14.76 -7.48
C ARG A 390 -15.40 -15.93 -7.92
N PHE A 391 -14.41 -16.29 -7.13
CA PHE A 391 -13.46 -17.37 -7.46
C PHE A 391 -14.11 -18.76 -7.60
N GLU A 392 -15.28 -18.95 -6.99
CA GLU A 392 -16.04 -20.20 -7.04
C GLU A 392 -17.02 -20.29 -8.21
N GLU A 393 -17.19 -19.23 -9.00
CA GLU A 393 -18.10 -19.24 -10.15
C GLU A 393 -17.48 -19.90 -11.37
N VAL A 394 -18.35 -20.43 -12.23
CA VAL A 394 -18.00 -20.99 -13.55
C VAL A 394 -18.41 -20.01 -14.61
N LEU A 395 -17.50 -19.72 -15.53
CA LEU A 395 -17.73 -18.82 -16.66
C LEU A 395 -18.05 -19.61 -17.94
N LEU A 396 -18.90 -19.03 -18.77
CA LEU A 396 -19.28 -19.58 -20.09
C LEU A 396 -18.90 -18.60 -21.18
N ARG A 397 -18.33 -19.07 -22.28
CA ARG A 397 -18.06 -18.26 -23.48
C ARG A 397 -19.36 -18.00 -24.23
N ASP A 398 -19.48 -16.83 -24.79
CA ASP A 398 -20.51 -16.51 -25.78
C ASP A 398 -19.88 -16.62 -27.19
N ASP A 399 -19.90 -17.84 -27.74
CA ASP A 399 -19.24 -18.12 -29.02
C ASP A 399 -19.88 -17.33 -30.19
N VAL A 400 -21.16 -16.93 -30.09
CA VAL A 400 -21.83 -16.08 -31.07
C VAL A 400 -21.27 -14.68 -31.05
N ALA A 401 -21.15 -14.09 -29.85
CA ALA A 401 -20.58 -12.77 -29.68
C ALA A 401 -19.09 -12.73 -30.05
N ILE A 402 -18.33 -13.78 -29.71
CA ILE A 402 -16.90 -13.90 -30.03
C ILE A 402 -16.72 -14.01 -31.57
N SER A 403 -17.53 -14.82 -32.26
CA SER A 403 -17.46 -14.98 -33.71
C SER A 403 -17.83 -13.71 -34.49
N ALA A 404 -18.61 -12.82 -33.89
CA ALA A 404 -18.98 -11.52 -34.50
C ALA A 404 -17.85 -10.48 -34.41
N LEU A 405 -16.82 -10.71 -33.57
CA LEU A 405 -15.67 -9.83 -33.47
C LEU A 405 -14.62 -10.09 -34.52
N LYS A 406 -13.99 -9.03 -35.04
CA LYS A 406 -12.77 -9.19 -35.83
C LYS A 406 -11.64 -9.64 -34.94
N THR A 407 -10.81 -10.56 -35.39
CA THR A 407 -9.69 -11.15 -34.64
C THR A 407 -8.73 -10.09 -34.06
N GLU A 408 -8.64 -8.93 -34.69
CA GLU A 408 -7.80 -7.80 -34.26
C GLU A 408 -8.36 -7.00 -33.07
N GLN A 409 -9.59 -7.28 -32.62
CA GLN A 409 -10.25 -6.56 -31.52
C GLN A 409 -9.95 -7.14 -30.14
N LEU A 410 -9.37 -8.33 -30.05
CA LEU A 410 -8.96 -8.97 -28.81
C LEU A 410 -7.44 -9.00 -28.73
N THR A 411 -6.94 -8.72 -27.52
CA THR A 411 -5.50 -8.87 -27.25
C THR A 411 -5.09 -10.34 -27.19
N ALA A 412 -3.81 -10.62 -27.38
CA ALA A 412 -3.28 -11.99 -27.26
C ALA A 412 -3.60 -12.62 -25.89
N GLN A 413 -3.57 -11.81 -24.83
CA GLN A 413 -3.93 -12.25 -23.48
C GLN A 413 -5.42 -12.60 -23.36
N GLU A 414 -6.32 -11.79 -23.95
CA GLU A 414 -7.75 -12.08 -23.94
C GLU A 414 -8.07 -13.36 -24.73
N HIS A 415 -7.37 -13.62 -25.83
CA HIS A 415 -7.49 -14.86 -26.56
C HIS A 415 -7.03 -16.06 -25.72
N ALA A 416 -5.89 -15.96 -25.06
CA ALA A 416 -5.36 -17.01 -24.20
C ALA A 416 -6.33 -17.33 -23.05
N VAL A 417 -6.83 -16.32 -22.36
CA VAL A 417 -7.78 -16.49 -21.24
C VAL A 417 -9.12 -17.04 -21.73
N LEU A 418 -9.63 -16.61 -22.89
CA LEU A 418 -10.85 -17.15 -23.50
C LEU A 418 -10.72 -18.64 -23.83
N ALA A 419 -9.54 -19.11 -24.26
CA ALA A 419 -9.28 -20.51 -24.54
C ALA A 419 -9.37 -21.40 -23.29
N GLU A 420 -9.05 -20.84 -22.12
CA GLU A 420 -9.12 -21.56 -20.84
C GLU A 420 -10.54 -21.69 -20.28
N ILE A 421 -11.52 -20.95 -20.81
CA ILE A 421 -12.90 -21.00 -20.35
C ILE A 421 -13.62 -22.18 -21.05
N ASP A 422 -13.79 -23.28 -20.34
CA ASP A 422 -14.43 -24.52 -20.82
C ASP A 422 -15.89 -24.71 -20.32
N GLY A 423 -16.37 -23.78 -19.48
CA GLY A 423 -17.71 -23.86 -18.89
C GLY A 423 -17.87 -24.93 -17.78
N LYS A 424 -16.76 -25.50 -17.31
CA LYS A 424 -16.72 -26.52 -16.25
C LYS A 424 -15.85 -26.10 -15.09
N ARG A 425 -14.65 -25.60 -15.36
CA ARG A 425 -13.68 -25.14 -14.37
C ARG A 425 -14.16 -23.84 -13.71
N ARG A 426 -13.90 -23.74 -12.40
CA ARG A 426 -14.11 -22.51 -11.64
C ARG A 426 -13.02 -21.50 -11.98
N VAL A 427 -13.29 -20.21 -11.75
CA VAL A 427 -12.31 -19.14 -11.92
C VAL A 427 -11.01 -19.44 -11.17
N ARG A 428 -11.08 -19.95 -9.94
CA ARG A 428 -9.92 -20.37 -9.14
C ARG A 428 -9.06 -21.40 -9.86
N GLU A 429 -9.68 -22.47 -10.40
CA GLU A 429 -8.97 -23.55 -11.08
C GLU A 429 -8.26 -23.06 -12.36
N ILE A 430 -8.87 -22.10 -13.07
CA ILE A 430 -8.25 -21.48 -14.24
C ILE A 430 -7.02 -20.66 -13.82
N ILE A 431 -7.11 -19.88 -12.75
CA ILE A 431 -6.00 -19.09 -12.22
C ILE A 431 -4.82 -20.00 -11.84
N GLU A 432 -5.09 -21.07 -11.08
CA GLU A 432 -4.07 -22.01 -10.62
C GLU A 432 -3.34 -22.71 -11.78
N GLN A 433 -4.03 -23.00 -12.88
CA GLN A 433 -3.45 -23.70 -14.05
C GLN A 433 -2.76 -22.80 -15.05
N SER A 434 -3.07 -21.51 -15.07
CA SER A 434 -2.63 -20.61 -16.13
C SER A 434 -1.21 -20.08 -15.99
N HIS A 435 -0.56 -20.29 -14.85
CA HIS A 435 0.75 -19.69 -14.50
C HIS A 435 0.83 -18.15 -14.63
N GLN A 436 -0.29 -17.48 -14.90
CA GLN A 436 -0.37 -16.02 -14.93
C GLN A 436 -0.80 -15.46 -13.57
N SER A 437 -0.61 -14.13 -13.37
CA SER A 437 -1.03 -13.50 -12.13
C SER A 437 -2.55 -13.53 -11.99
N SER A 438 -3.04 -13.84 -10.79
CA SER A 438 -4.47 -13.81 -10.48
C SER A 438 -5.10 -12.45 -10.83
N PHE A 439 -4.35 -11.37 -10.64
CA PHE A 439 -4.77 -10.03 -11.01
C PHE A 439 -5.00 -9.88 -12.52
N ASP A 440 -4.03 -10.31 -13.34
CA ASP A 440 -4.11 -10.14 -14.79
C ASP A 440 -5.23 -10.97 -15.41
N ILE A 441 -5.44 -12.20 -14.89
CA ILE A 441 -6.54 -13.08 -15.31
C ILE A 441 -7.89 -12.50 -14.90
N CYS A 442 -8.04 -12.14 -13.62
CA CYS A 442 -9.29 -11.58 -13.13
C CYS A 442 -9.64 -10.25 -13.83
N LYS A 443 -8.64 -9.41 -14.11
CA LYS A 443 -8.82 -8.20 -14.90
C LYS A 443 -9.31 -8.52 -16.31
N THR A 444 -8.78 -9.58 -16.93
CA THR A 444 -9.22 -10.04 -18.25
C THR A 444 -10.66 -10.58 -18.17
N PHE A 445 -11.00 -11.41 -17.18
CA PHE A 445 -12.38 -11.86 -16.97
C PHE A 445 -13.36 -10.70 -16.76
N TYR A 446 -12.97 -9.69 -15.97
CA TYR A 446 -13.78 -8.49 -15.75
C TYR A 446 -14.09 -7.76 -17.06
N ARG A 447 -13.08 -7.60 -17.94
CA ARG A 447 -13.26 -7.01 -19.27
C ARG A 447 -14.18 -7.84 -20.16
N LEU A 448 -13.96 -9.17 -20.20
CA LEU A 448 -14.75 -10.10 -21.00
C LEU A 448 -16.22 -10.18 -20.54
N LEU A 449 -16.47 -10.10 -19.24
CA LEU A 449 -17.83 -10.01 -18.68
C LEU A 449 -18.50 -8.69 -19.04
N LYS A 450 -17.76 -7.56 -18.95
CA LYS A 450 -18.28 -6.23 -19.33
C LYS A 450 -18.61 -6.13 -20.82
N SER A 451 -17.81 -6.72 -21.68
CA SER A 451 -18.03 -6.76 -23.13
C SER A 451 -19.03 -7.84 -23.56
N ARG A 452 -19.60 -8.61 -22.60
CA ARG A 452 -20.54 -9.71 -22.83
C ARG A 452 -20.01 -10.85 -23.71
N LEU A 453 -18.69 -10.99 -23.82
CA LEU A 453 -18.05 -12.12 -24.51
C LEU A 453 -18.03 -13.37 -23.63
N VAL A 454 -18.19 -13.17 -22.33
CA VAL A 454 -18.29 -14.21 -21.32
C VAL A 454 -19.50 -13.91 -20.44
N ARG A 455 -20.17 -14.95 -19.97
CA ARG A 455 -21.30 -14.87 -19.04
C ARG A 455 -21.10 -15.84 -17.87
N ARG A 456 -21.76 -15.57 -16.76
CA ARG A 456 -21.78 -16.49 -15.63
C ARG A 456 -22.69 -17.67 -15.94
N LYS A 457 -22.27 -18.86 -15.54
CA LYS A 457 -23.14 -20.04 -15.58
C LYS A 457 -24.21 -19.84 -14.50
N ALA A 458 -25.49 -19.93 -14.91
CA ALA A 458 -26.57 -19.98 -13.94
C ALA A 458 -26.40 -21.20 -13.02
N ALA A 459 -26.61 -21.00 -11.72
CA ALA A 459 -26.49 -22.05 -10.71
C ALA A 459 -27.56 -23.12 -10.91
#